data_aa1349d326f04359db82e2c213c1d038
#
_entry.id   aa1349d326f04359db82e2c213c1d038
#
_cell.length_a   1.000
_cell.length_b   1.000
_cell.length_c   1.000
_cell.angle_alpha   90.00
_cell.angle_beta   90.00
_cell.angle_gamma   90.00
#
_symmetry.space_group_name_H-M   'P 1'
#
loop_
_entity.id
_entity.type
_entity.pdbx_description
1 polymer ?
#
loop_
_entity_poly.entity_id
_entity_poly.type
_entity_poly.pdbx_seq_one_letter_code
_entity_poly.pdbx_strand_id
1 'polypeptide(L)'
;MPGKTAVITALLLACLVSRSGAQRSGTTTLVLQVNQEARLDPQQVALNFRVSADGASDVTSQTASVAAWVRALPGQQIRVLAQLVTLTGPDGPVPVTEVGWAGSTTRATAGGQAATCSSGTFQPGATQDLVLGWQQSGILTCAVDFALSAPRNLSPGLYSGTVNLVLGTR
;
A
#
# COMPACT_ATOMS: atom_id res chain seq x y z
N MET A 1 7.81 2.88 -24.63
CA MET A 1 8.02 1.80 -23.64
C MET A 1 7.32 0.58 -24.17
N PRO A 2 7.97 -0.55 -24.44
CA PRO A 2 7.34 -1.69 -25.10
C PRO A 2 6.57 -2.54 -24.10
N GLY A 3 5.27 -2.69 -24.37
CA GLY A 3 4.41 -3.61 -23.64
C GLY A 3 4.83 -5.06 -23.88
N LYS A 4 4.95 -5.83 -22.81
CA LYS A 4 5.20 -7.27 -22.90
C LYS A 4 3.90 -7.97 -23.24
N THR A 5 3.77 -8.36 -24.49
CA THR A 5 2.68 -9.22 -24.97
C THR A 5 2.96 -10.65 -24.48
N ALA A 6 2.05 -11.20 -23.71
CA ALA A 6 2.08 -12.63 -23.34
C ALA A 6 1.67 -13.43 -24.59
N VAL A 7 2.61 -14.14 -25.19
CA VAL A 7 2.35 -15.07 -26.27
C VAL A 7 1.90 -16.40 -25.66
N ILE A 8 0.59 -16.67 -25.77
CA ILE A 8 0.05 -18.00 -25.49
C ILE A 8 0.21 -18.83 -26.76
N THR A 9 1.25 -19.66 -26.79
CA THR A 9 1.44 -20.61 -27.87
C THR A 9 0.59 -21.84 -27.58
N ALA A 10 -0.59 -21.92 -28.20
CA ALA A 10 -1.42 -23.11 -28.21
C ALA A 10 -0.86 -24.05 -29.31
N LEU A 11 -0.18 -25.11 -28.89
CA LEU A 11 0.28 -26.16 -29.80
C LEU A 11 -0.88 -27.11 -30.07
N LEU A 12 -1.55 -26.96 -31.21
CA LEU A 12 -2.56 -27.91 -31.69
C LEU A 12 -1.81 -29.12 -32.28
N LEU A 13 -1.81 -30.25 -31.55
CA LEU A 13 -1.33 -31.51 -32.04
C LEU A 13 -2.48 -32.24 -32.72
N ALA A 14 -2.47 -32.28 -34.06
CA ALA A 14 -3.41 -33.07 -34.85
C ALA A 14 -3.08 -34.54 -34.71
N CYS A 15 -3.94 -35.34 -34.02
CA CYS A 15 -3.85 -36.78 -34.00
C CYS A 15 -4.54 -37.38 -35.22
N LEU A 16 -3.75 -37.97 -36.09
CA LEU A 16 -4.23 -38.92 -37.16
C LEU A 16 -4.83 -40.16 -36.49
N VAL A 17 -6.07 -40.44 -36.84
CA VAL A 17 -6.82 -41.61 -36.36
C VAL A 17 -6.35 -42.85 -37.09
N SER A 18 -5.66 -43.72 -36.42
CA SER A 18 -5.54 -45.15 -36.81
C SER A 18 -6.38 -45.99 -35.86
N ARG A 19 -7.31 -46.76 -36.40
CA ARG A 19 -8.21 -47.66 -35.70
C ARG A 19 -7.43 -48.78 -35.08
N SER A 20 -7.33 -48.80 -33.76
CA SER A 20 -7.29 -50.05 -32.96
C SER A 20 -7.46 -49.65 -31.48
N GLY A 21 -8.43 -50.27 -30.84
CA GLY A 21 -8.93 -49.90 -29.53
C GLY A 21 -7.93 -50.10 -28.41
N ALA A 22 -7.39 -49.00 -27.94
CA ALA A 22 -6.93 -48.85 -26.57
C ALA A 22 -7.05 -47.37 -26.24
N GLN A 23 -8.06 -46.99 -25.49
CA GLN A 23 -8.21 -45.68 -24.94
C GLN A 23 -7.07 -45.43 -23.95
N ARG A 24 -5.97 -44.84 -24.40
CA ARG A 24 -4.91 -44.37 -23.51
C ARG A 24 -5.37 -43.02 -22.93
N SER A 25 -5.81 -43.03 -21.70
CA SER A 25 -5.99 -41.81 -20.92
C SER A 25 -4.61 -41.21 -20.64
N GLY A 26 -4.24 -40.17 -21.36
CA GLY A 26 -3.05 -39.39 -21.08
C GLY A 26 -3.40 -38.34 -20.01
N THR A 27 -2.73 -38.39 -18.87
CA THR A 27 -2.81 -37.34 -17.87
C THR A 27 -1.83 -36.23 -18.26
N THR A 28 -2.36 -35.08 -18.60
CA THR A 28 -1.55 -33.89 -18.83
C THR A 28 -1.46 -33.09 -17.52
N THR A 29 -0.26 -32.97 -16.98
CA THR A 29 -0.03 -32.13 -15.80
C THR A 29 0.29 -30.73 -16.28
N LEU A 30 -0.61 -29.78 -15.98
CA LEU A 30 -0.37 -28.36 -16.19
C LEU A 30 0.31 -27.79 -14.95
N VAL A 31 1.56 -27.34 -15.09
CA VAL A 31 2.27 -26.61 -14.04
C VAL A 31 2.12 -25.13 -14.29
N LEU A 32 1.35 -24.45 -13.44
CA LEU A 32 1.21 -23.02 -13.45
C LEU A 32 2.09 -22.42 -12.36
N GLN A 33 3.13 -21.70 -12.76
CA GLN A 33 3.96 -20.93 -11.82
C GLN A 33 3.39 -19.54 -11.67
N VAL A 34 3.00 -19.18 -10.46
CA VAL A 34 2.54 -17.83 -10.10
C VAL A 34 3.67 -17.13 -9.36
N ASN A 35 4.22 -16.08 -9.96
CA ASN A 35 5.24 -15.27 -9.29
C ASN A 35 4.57 -14.30 -8.32
N GLN A 36 5.21 -14.13 -7.15
CA GLN A 36 4.83 -13.09 -6.20
C GLN A 36 5.19 -11.72 -6.78
N GLU A 37 4.27 -10.77 -6.69
CA GLU A 37 4.46 -9.41 -7.17
C GLU A 37 3.73 -8.45 -6.23
N ALA A 38 4.35 -7.29 -5.97
CA ALA A 38 3.77 -6.29 -5.10
C ALA A 38 4.11 -4.88 -5.62
N ARG A 39 3.13 -3.99 -5.56
CA ARG A 39 3.27 -2.58 -5.95
C ARG A 39 2.59 -1.69 -4.93
N LEU A 40 3.25 -0.61 -4.56
CA LEU A 40 2.76 0.44 -3.68
C LEU A 40 2.92 1.80 -4.37
N ASP A 41 1.89 2.63 -4.31
CA ASP A 41 1.88 3.96 -4.88
C ASP A 41 1.03 4.92 -4.01
N PRO A 42 1.58 6.04 -3.55
CA PRO A 42 2.99 6.45 -3.61
C PRO A 42 3.87 5.67 -2.62
N GLN A 43 5.19 5.73 -2.79
CA GLN A 43 6.16 5.19 -1.81
C GLN A 43 6.56 6.26 -0.78
N GLN A 44 6.30 7.51 -1.07
CA GLN A 44 6.56 8.64 -0.18
C GLN A 44 5.43 9.65 -0.27
N VAL A 45 5.07 10.24 0.88
CA VAL A 45 4.11 11.33 0.98
C VAL A 45 4.80 12.52 1.63
N ALA A 46 4.88 13.63 0.91
CA ALA A 46 5.34 14.90 1.48
C ALA A 46 4.21 15.53 2.29
N LEU A 47 4.48 15.87 3.53
CA LEU A 47 3.56 16.57 4.42
C LEU A 47 3.92 18.06 4.48
N ASN A 48 2.93 18.92 4.34
CA ASN A 48 3.08 20.36 4.47
C ASN A 48 1.90 20.91 5.27
N PHE A 49 2.19 21.40 6.46
CA PHE A 49 1.21 22.03 7.34
C PHE A 49 1.54 23.50 7.54
N ARG A 50 0.54 24.28 7.91
CA ARG A 50 0.69 25.68 8.30
C ARG A 50 -0.06 25.91 9.60
N VAL A 51 0.62 26.55 10.55
CA VAL A 51 0.03 27.07 11.77
C VAL A 51 0.12 28.60 11.72
N SER A 52 -1.00 29.28 11.82
CA SER A 52 -1.05 30.75 11.83
C SER A 52 -1.17 31.27 13.26
N ALA A 53 -0.72 32.50 13.49
CA ALA A 53 -0.77 33.13 14.82
C ALA A 53 -2.21 33.34 15.32
N ASP A 54 -3.15 33.50 14.39
CA ASP A 54 -4.58 33.78 14.66
C ASP A 54 -5.48 32.54 14.48
N GLY A 55 -4.92 31.42 13.99
CA GLY A 55 -5.65 30.21 13.64
C GLY A 55 -6.54 30.30 12.39
N ALA A 56 -6.64 31.48 11.77
CA ALA A 56 -7.57 31.71 10.67
C ALA A 56 -7.12 31.09 9.33
N SER A 57 -5.81 30.89 9.18
CA SER A 57 -5.19 30.34 7.95
C SER A 57 -4.50 29.00 8.20
N ASP A 58 -4.91 28.26 9.22
CA ASP A 58 -4.33 26.98 9.55
C ASP A 58 -4.63 25.92 8.48
N VAL A 59 -3.59 25.19 8.10
CA VAL A 59 -3.66 23.97 7.31
C VAL A 59 -3.01 22.86 8.13
N THR A 60 -3.81 22.24 8.99
CA THR A 60 -3.33 21.27 9.99
C THR A 60 -3.56 19.83 9.61
N SER A 61 -4.16 19.57 8.44
CA SER A 61 -4.36 18.25 7.89
C SER A 61 -4.09 18.18 6.39
N GLN A 62 -3.71 16.99 5.92
CA GLN A 62 -3.45 16.72 4.51
C GLN A 62 -3.86 15.28 4.20
N THR A 63 -4.69 15.10 3.16
CA THR A 63 -5.12 13.78 2.70
C THR A 63 -4.20 13.26 1.61
N ALA A 64 -3.81 11.99 1.68
CA ALA A 64 -3.12 11.26 0.62
C ALA A 64 -3.87 9.98 0.26
N SER A 65 -3.85 9.62 -1.03
CA SER A 65 -4.36 8.33 -1.49
C SER A 65 -3.21 7.34 -1.60
N VAL A 66 -3.29 6.23 -0.89
CA VAL A 66 -2.28 5.16 -0.88
C VAL A 66 -2.91 3.91 -1.49
N ALA A 67 -2.39 3.49 -2.64
CA ALA A 67 -2.86 2.31 -3.35
C ALA A 67 -1.80 1.20 -3.31
N ALA A 68 -2.22 0.00 -2.94
CA ALA A 68 -1.37 -1.18 -2.96
C ALA A 68 -2.03 -2.29 -3.79
N TRP A 69 -1.23 -2.95 -4.60
CA TRP A 69 -1.60 -4.14 -5.35
C TRP A 69 -0.62 -5.26 -5.02
N VAL A 70 -1.15 -6.42 -4.66
CA VAL A 70 -0.33 -7.55 -4.24
C VAL A 70 -0.84 -8.85 -4.84
N ARG A 71 0.10 -9.64 -5.39
CA ARG A 71 -0.06 -11.04 -5.68
C ARG A 71 0.80 -11.83 -4.69
N ALA A 72 0.17 -12.33 -3.63
CA ALA A 72 0.83 -13.06 -2.54
C ALA A 72 0.60 -14.56 -2.66
N LEU A 73 1.48 -15.33 -2.05
CA LEU A 73 1.27 -16.75 -1.83
C LEU A 73 0.21 -16.96 -0.74
N PRO A 74 -0.52 -18.10 -0.77
CA PRO A 74 -1.48 -18.41 0.29
C PRO A 74 -0.84 -18.41 1.68
N GLY A 75 -1.53 -17.82 2.65
CA GLY A 75 -1.09 -17.76 4.05
C GLY A 75 -0.11 -16.65 4.40
N GLN A 76 0.35 -15.85 3.44
CA GLN A 76 1.17 -14.67 3.74
C GLN A 76 0.32 -13.51 4.24
N GLN A 77 0.80 -12.86 5.28
CA GLN A 77 0.25 -11.59 5.77
C GLN A 77 0.90 -10.43 5.02
N ILE A 78 0.06 -9.56 4.45
CA ILE A 78 0.50 -8.37 3.72
C ILE A 78 0.40 -7.18 4.66
N ARG A 79 1.44 -6.35 4.69
CA ARG A 79 1.50 -5.15 5.54
C ARG A 79 1.88 -3.94 4.69
N VAL A 80 1.19 -2.83 4.89
CA VAL A 80 1.63 -1.52 4.43
C VAL A 80 2.09 -0.76 5.67
N LEU A 81 3.38 -0.43 5.69
CA LEU A 81 4.04 0.22 6.81
C LEU A 81 4.28 1.69 6.46
N ALA A 82 4.08 2.58 7.42
CA ALA A 82 4.37 4.00 7.32
C ALA A 82 5.38 4.43 8.38
N GLN A 83 6.30 5.29 8.00
CA GLN A 83 7.26 5.92 8.92
C GLN A 83 7.39 7.40 8.58
N LEU A 84 7.12 8.28 9.54
CA LEU A 84 7.48 9.68 9.44
C LEU A 84 8.96 9.83 9.80
N VAL A 85 9.77 10.23 8.83
CA VAL A 85 11.23 10.28 8.98
C VAL A 85 11.63 11.51 9.80
N THR A 86 11.11 12.66 9.42
CA THR A 86 11.37 13.94 10.06
C THR A 86 10.13 14.81 10.01
N LEU A 87 9.97 15.68 11.01
CA LEU A 87 9.07 16.81 10.97
C LEU A 87 9.90 18.03 11.35
N THR A 88 9.87 19.07 10.51
CA THR A 88 10.61 20.31 10.72
C THR A 88 9.63 21.49 10.71
N GLY A 89 9.71 22.32 11.72
CA GLY A 89 8.94 23.54 11.87
C GLY A 89 9.82 24.81 11.79
N PRO A 90 9.26 25.99 12.06
CA PRO A 90 9.97 27.26 11.99
C PRO A 90 11.14 27.35 12.97
N ASP A 91 11.04 26.70 14.12
CA ASP A 91 12.07 26.71 15.18
C ASP A 91 13.00 25.49 15.11
N GLY A 92 12.90 24.65 14.07
CA GLY A 92 13.73 23.48 13.88
C GLY A 92 12.95 22.14 13.96
N PRO A 93 13.63 21.04 14.32
CA PRO A 93 13.01 19.72 14.39
C PRO A 93 11.87 19.66 15.41
N VAL A 94 10.78 19.00 15.04
CA VAL A 94 9.58 18.79 15.87
C VAL A 94 9.41 17.29 16.09
N PRO A 95 8.95 16.87 17.30
CA PRO A 95 8.66 15.45 17.54
C PRO A 95 7.66 14.88 16.52
N VAL A 96 7.98 13.72 15.93
CA VAL A 96 7.10 13.06 14.96
C VAL A 96 5.77 12.63 15.59
N THR A 97 5.70 12.52 16.90
CA THR A 97 4.48 12.25 17.68
C THR A 97 3.42 13.35 17.57
N GLU A 98 3.80 14.53 17.08
CA GLU A 98 2.85 15.61 16.78
C GLU A 98 2.02 15.34 15.50
N VAL A 99 2.31 14.27 14.76
CA VAL A 99 1.54 13.89 13.58
C VAL A 99 0.82 12.56 13.84
N GLY A 100 -0.49 12.60 13.70
CA GLY A 100 -1.35 11.42 13.63
C GLY A 100 -1.80 11.15 12.20
N TRP A 101 -2.39 9.97 11.99
CA TRP A 101 -3.08 9.64 10.75
C TRP A 101 -4.41 8.94 11.05
N ALA A 102 -5.36 9.14 10.14
CA ALA A 102 -6.63 8.41 10.10
C ALA A 102 -6.81 7.80 8.71
N GLY A 103 -6.86 6.48 8.62
CA GLY A 103 -7.03 5.77 7.37
C GLY A 103 -8.48 5.33 7.15
N SER A 104 -8.97 5.49 5.92
CA SER A 104 -10.25 4.94 5.47
C SER A 104 -10.08 4.15 4.18
N THR A 105 -10.74 2.98 4.08
CA THR A 105 -10.71 2.16 2.87
C THR A 105 -11.63 2.77 1.83
N THR A 106 -11.07 3.21 0.69
CA THR A 106 -11.84 3.76 -0.43
C THR A 106 -12.12 2.73 -1.52
N ARG A 107 -11.24 1.75 -1.66
CA ARG A 107 -11.39 0.64 -2.61
C ARG A 107 -10.72 -0.61 -2.08
N ALA A 108 -11.42 -1.73 -2.16
CA ALA A 108 -10.85 -3.04 -1.89
C ALA A 108 -11.40 -4.06 -2.87
N THR A 109 -10.55 -4.93 -3.42
CA THR A 109 -10.95 -6.00 -4.35
C THR A 109 -10.32 -7.32 -3.94
N ALA A 110 -11.02 -8.42 -4.22
CA ALA A 110 -10.58 -9.79 -3.89
C ALA A 110 -10.16 -9.89 -2.41
N GLY A 111 -8.96 -10.38 -2.15
CA GLY A 111 -8.45 -10.56 -0.78
C GLY A 111 -8.21 -9.27 0.02
N GLY A 112 -8.21 -8.10 -0.63
CA GLY A 112 -8.13 -6.80 0.05
C GLY A 112 -9.42 -6.43 0.81
N GLN A 113 -10.53 -7.12 0.60
CA GLN A 113 -11.81 -6.80 1.26
C GLN A 113 -11.78 -6.97 2.78
N ALA A 114 -10.95 -7.88 3.29
CA ALA A 114 -10.76 -8.08 4.74
C ALA A 114 -9.76 -7.09 5.35
N ALA A 115 -9.03 -6.34 4.50
CA ALA A 115 -8.05 -5.38 4.95
C ALA A 115 -8.71 -4.06 5.35
N THR A 116 -8.22 -3.46 6.43
CA THR A 116 -8.68 -2.16 6.92
C THR A 116 -7.52 -1.18 6.99
N CYS A 117 -7.78 0.07 6.57
CA CYS A 117 -6.84 1.17 6.76
C CYS A 117 -6.90 1.61 8.22
N SER A 118 -5.74 1.65 8.87
CA SER A 118 -5.62 1.92 10.31
C SER A 118 -5.55 3.43 10.60
N SER A 119 -5.63 3.76 11.88
CA SER A 119 -5.37 5.09 12.41
C SER A 119 -4.36 5.01 13.55
N GLY A 120 -3.61 6.08 13.78
CA GLY A 120 -2.62 6.10 14.84
C GLY A 120 -1.81 7.39 14.92
N THR A 121 -0.71 7.34 15.67
CA THR A 121 0.25 8.44 15.84
C THR A 121 1.64 7.92 15.58
N PHE A 122 2.47 8.69 14.87
CA PHE A 122 3.84 8.27 14.58
C PHE A 122 4.69 8.20 15.86
N GLN A 123 5.60 7.23 15.88
CA GLN A 123 6.55 7.06 16.97
C GLN A 123 7.99 7.25 16.43
N PRO A 124 8.89 7.86 17.18
CA PRO A 124 10.27 8.09 16.76
C PRO A 124 10.98 6.80 16.37
N GLY A 125 11.53 6.77 15.15
CA GLY A 125 12.30 5.63 14.63
C GLY A 125 11.49 4.35 14.35
N ALA A 126 10.16 4.35 14.55
CA ALA A 126 9.33 3.18 14.38
C ALA A 126 8.50 3.24 13.09
N THR A 127 8.32 2.07 12.47
CA THR A 127 7.32 1.88 11.42
C THR A 127 5.98 1.51 12.03
N GLN A 128 4.91 2.04 11.48
CA GLN A 128 3.54 1.81 11.93
C GLN A 128 2.73 1.09 10.84
N ASP A 129 1.83 0.19 11.24
CA ASP A 129 0.96 -0.47 10.29
C ASP A 129 -0.14 0.49 9.81
N LEU A 130 -0.10 0.83 8.51
CA LEU A 130 -1.14 1.61 7.85
C LEU A 130 -2.34 0.74 7.45
N VAL A 131 -2.10 -0.56 7.24
CA VAL A 131 -3.13 -1.54 6.84
C VAL A 131 -3.05 -2.75 7.74
N LEU A 132 -4.21 -3.20 8.20
CA LEU A 132 -4.39 -4.38 9.03
C LEU A 132 -5.24 -5.43 8.33
N GLY A 133 -5.03 -6.70 8.67
CA GLY A 133 -5.91 -7.82 8.27
C GLY A 133 -5.80 -8.28 6.82
N TRP A 134 -4.81 -7.83 6.05
CA TRP A 134 -4.65 -8.22 4.64
C TRP A 134 -3.89 -9.53 4.51
N GLN A 135 -4.53 -10.59 3.99
CA GLN A 135 -3.98 -11.96 3.94
C GLN A 135 -4.00 -12.60 2.55
N GLN A 136 -4.55 -11.97 1.54
CA GLN A 136 -4.72 -12.57 0.21
C GLN A 136 -4.37 -11.57 -0.91
N SER A 137 -4.06 -12.10 -2.08
CA SER A 137 -3.86 -11.30 -3.29
C SER A 137 -5.05 -10.37 -3.53
N GLY A 138 -4.77 -9.12 -3.88
CA GLY A 138 -5.84 -8.15 -4.13
C GLY A 138 -5.32 -6.73 -4.30
N ILE A 139 -6.25 -5.80 -4.35
CA ILE A 139 -5.99 -4.37 -4.41
C ILE A 139 -6.65 -3.72 -3.20
N LEU A 140 -5.95 -2.81 -2.58
CA LEU A 140 -6.46 -1.94 -1.53
C LEU A 140 -6.06 -0.51 -1.81
N THR A 141 -6.99 0.42 -1.63
CA THR A 141 -6.72 1.87 -1.65
C THR A 141 -7.24 2.48 -0.37
N CYS A 142 -6.37 3.19 0.33
CA CYS A 142 -6.68 3.97 1.51
C CYS A 142 -6.66 5.46 1.19
N ALA A 143 -7.65 6.21 1.64
CA ALA A 143 -7.48 7.64 1.89
C ALA A 143 -6.91 7.79 3.30
N VAL A 144 -5.80 8.48 3.43
CA VAL A 144 -5.08 8.66 4.69
C VAL A 144 -4.99 10.16 4.97
N ASP A 145 -5.63 10.57 6.05
CA ASP A 145 -5.58 11.95 6.53
C ASP A 145 -4.47 12.06 7.58
N PHE A 146 -3.40 12.76 7.23
CA PHE A 146 -2.34 13.12 8.16
C PHE A 146 -2.67 14.45 8.81
N ALA A 147 -2.57 14.55 10.13
CA ALA A 147 -2.91 15.77 10.86
C ALA A 147 -1.95 16.05 12.01
N LEU A 148 -1.73 17.34 12.29
CA LEU A 148 -1.07 17.79 13.52
C LEU A 148 -1.99 17.53 14.71
N SER A 149 -1.47 16.89 15.76
CA SER A 149 -2.25 16.47 16.95
C SER A 149 -2.64 17.66 17.83
N ALA A 150 -1.75 18.64 17.99
CA ALA A 150 -1.95 19.79 18.86
C ALA A 150 -1.42 21.09 18.24
N PRO A 151 -2.00 21.56 17.13
CA PRO A 151 -1.46 22.70 16.38
C PRO A 151 -1.36 23.99 17.22
N ARG A 152 -2.23 24.17 18.21
CA ARG A 152 -2.22 25.36 19.11
C ARG A 152 -0.99 25.43 20.01
N ASN A 153 -0.29 24.30 20.19
CA ASN A 153 0.93 24.23 21.01
C ASN A 153 2.20 24.47 20.19
N LEU A 154 2.04 24.64 18.87
CA LEU A 154 3.14 24.80 17.92
C LEU A 154 3.32 26.28 17.58
N SER A 155 4.56 26.70 17.34
CA SER A 155 4.87 28.06 16.88
C SER A 155 4.23 28.32 15.52
N PRO A 156 3.73 29.54 15.28
CA PRO A 156 3.22 29.90 13.95
C PRO A 156 4.29 29.76 12.87
N GLY A 157 3.95 29.10 11.76
CA GLY A 157 4.88 28.87 10.67
C GLY A 157 4.52 27.67 9.78
N LEU A 158 5.47 27.29 8.94
CA LEU A 158 5.35 26.13 8.06
C LEU A 158 6.02 24.91 8.69
N TYR A 159 5.34 23.78 8.57
CA TYR A 159 5.82 22.48 9.03
C TYR A 159 5.89 21.56 7.83
N SER A 160 7.03 20.88 7.66
CA SER A 160 7.25 19.95 6.57
C SER A 160 7.84 18.63 7.06
N GLY A 161 7.41 17.55 6.43
CA GLY A 161 7.88 16.21 6.75
C GLY A 161 7.72 15.26 5.57
N THR A 162 8.26 14.05 5.70
CA THR A 162 8.13 13.01 4.70
C THR A 162 7.76 11.70 5.36
N VAL A 163 6.66 11.13 4.92
CA VAL A 163 6.24 9.77 5.30
C VAL A 163 6.74 8.80 4.24
N ASN A 164 7.57 7.86 4.64
CA ASN A 164 7.97 6.73 3.82
C ASN A 164 6.95 5.60 3.97
N LEU A 165 6.56 5.00 2.87
CA LEU A 165 5.63 3.88 2.80
C LEU A 165 6.34 2.65 2.25
N VAL A 166 6.17 1.52 2.93
CA VAL A 166 6.79 0.24 2.56
C VAL A 166 5.73 -0.85 2.53
N LEU A 167 5.75 -1.64 1.48
CA LEU A 167 4.93 -2.83 1.36
C LEU A 167 5.78 -4.05 1.73
N GLY A 168 5.32 -4.81 2.72
CA GLY A 168 5.99 -6.00 3.22
C GLY A 168 5.05 -7.21 3.27
N THR A 169 5.64 -8.40 3.27
CA THR A 169 4.94 -9.67 3.53
C THR A 169 5.61 -10.36 4.71
N ARG A 170 4.83 -11.05 5.52
CA ARG A 170 5.31 -11.83 6.67
C ARG A 170 4.72 -13.23 6.65
#